data_bfc5954fa2655ecbead5a77f08c3575c
#
_entry.id   bfc5954fa2655ecbead5a77f08c3575c
#
_cell.length_a   1.000
_cell.length_b   1.000
_cell.length_c   1.000
_cell.angle_alpha   90.00
_cell.angle_beta   90.00
_cell.angle_gamma   90.00
#
_symmetry.space_group_name_H-M   'P 1'
#
loop_
_entity.id
_entity.type
_entity.pdbx_description
1 polymer ?
#
loop_
_entity_poly.entity_id
_entity_poly.type
_entity_poly.pdbx_seq_one_letter_code
_entity_poly.pdbx_strand_id
1 'polypeptide(L)'
;MAFAAAAALAHFQELIPGSEFAGEDSRVVDLDIVFTHPMSNGPVMEMGKPVEFGVLVGGGKTDLMSSLKEKKVDGKTAYSASYKVKRPGDHVFYIAPAPYWEPAEEKMIIHYTKVVVDAFGGEDGWDAMVGFPVEIKPLTRPYGLWTGNIFRGVVMRNGEPVPFAEIEVEYLNKGGEVAIPDDAFDTQVVKADANGTFAYAMPRAGWWAFAALVDGPKMRNPEGKTVDSELGGLIWVRCRDMVGKK
;
A
#
# COMPACT_ATOMS: atom_id res chain seq x y z
N MET A 1 -18.23 30.11 16.04
CA MET A 1 -18.08 28.66 16.18
C MET A 1 -16.97 28.26 15.22
N ALA A 2 -15.79 27.91 15.74
CA ALA A 2 -14.73 27.38 14.92
C ALA A 2 -15.08 25.93 14.60
N PHE A 3 -15.32 25.62 13.34
CA PHE A 3 -15.30 24.23 12.88
C PHE A 3 -13.84 23.80 12.95
N ALA A 4 -13.50 22.97 13.93
CA ALA A 4 -12.30 22.17 13.83
C ALA A 4 -12.54 21.22 12.64
N ALA A 5 -11.88 21.45 11.51
CA ALA A 5 -11.74 20.44 10.51
C ALA A 5 -11.02 19.28 11.22
N ALA A 6 -11.70 18.16 11.41
CA ALA A 6 -11.00 16.94 11.76
C ALA A 6 -10.00 16.71 10.63
N ALA A 7 -8.72 16.63 10.95
CA ALA A 7 -7.73 16.18 10.00
C ALA A 7 -8.24 14.84 9.48
N ALA A 8 -8.47 14.73 8.17
CA ALA A 8 -8.76 13.45 7.55
C ALA A 8 -7.48 12.64 7.71
N LEU A 9 -7.46 11.72 8.66
CA LEU A 9 -6.36 10.80 8.82
C LEU A 9 -6.43 9.80 7.68
N ALA A 10 -5.37 9.70 6.91
CA ALA A 10 -5.33 8.79 5.77
C ALA A 10 -5.32 7.33 6.24
N HIS A 11 -6.25 6.55 5.73
CA HIS A 11 -6.32 5.13 5.99
C HIS A 11 -5.44 4.37 5.00
N PHE A 12 -4.58 3.47 5.45
CA PHE A 12 -3.73 2.70 4.57
C PHE A 12 -3.96 1.19 4.74
N GLN A 13 -4.17 0.51 3.62
CA GLN A 13 -4.09 -0.94 3.60
C GLN A 13 -2.63 -1.37 3.60
N GLU A 14 -2.14 -1.87 4.72
CA GLU A 14 -0.83 -2.49 4.80
C GLU A 14 -0.84 -3.86 4.10
N LEU A 15 0.21 -4.12 3.34
CA LEU A 15 0.56 -5.41 2.78
C LEU A 15 2.09 -5.52 2.87
N ILE A 16 2.58 -5.92 4.04
CA ILE A 16 4.00 -5.81 4.37
C ILE A 16 4.66 -7.19 4.40
N PRO A 17 5.60 -7.46 3.49
CA PRO A 17 6.39 -8.68 3.56
C PRO A 17 7.48 -8.59 4.65
N GLY A 18 7.87 -9.71 5.20
CA GLY A 18 8.98 -9.78 6.15
C GLY A 18 10.31 -9.29 5.57
N SER A 19 10.47 -9.42 4.26
CA SER A 19 11.61 -8.90 3.48
C SER A 19 11.17 -8.54 2.08
N GLU A 20 11.80 -7.54 1.46
CA GLU A 20 11.65 -7.20 0.04
C GLU A 20 12.45 -8.14 -0.87
N PHE A 21 13.18 -9.11 -0.29
CA PHE A 21 13.96 -10.11 -1.00
C PHE A 21 13.63 -11.51 -0.52
N ALA A 22 13.56 -12.46 -1.45
CA ALA A 22 13.47 -13.89 -1.20
C ALA A 22 14.57 -14.64 -1.98
N GLY A 23 15.16 -15.68 -1.39
CA GLY A 23 16.27 -16.41 -2.00
C GLY A 23 16.42 -17.82 -1.45
N GLU A 24 17.56 -18.44 -1.72
CA GLU A 24 17.82 -19.84 -1.31
C GLU A 24 17.69 -20.04 0.20
N ASP A 25 18.18 -19.09 0.99
CA ASP A 25 18.15 -19.17 2.46
C ASP A 25 16.79 -18.78 3.05
N SER A 26 15.93 -18.08 2.29
CA SER A 26 14.63 -17.63 2.74
C SER A 26 13.61 -17.61 1.60
N ARG A 27 13.06 -18.79 1.30
CA ARG A 27 12.06 -18.98 0.23
C ARG A 27 10.64 -18.66 0.65
N VAL A 28 10.40 -18.38 1.93
CA VAL A 28 9.06 -18.09 2.42
C VAL A 28 8.93 -16.58 2.62
N VAL A 29 7.92 -16.00 1.98
CA VAL A 29 7.50 -14.62 2.17
C VAL A 29 6.30 -14.66 3.09
N ASP A 30 6.49 -14.18 4.32
CA ASP A 30 5.41 -13.93 5.25
C ASP A 30 4.88 -12.52 5.02
N LEU A 31 3.56 -12.39 4.96
CA LEU A 31 2.87 -11.13 4.67
C LEU A 31 2.00 -10.75 5.86
N ASP A 32 2.15 -9.52 6.31
CA ASP A 32 1.31 -8.87 7.31
C ASP A 32 0.30 -7.96 6.63
N ILE A 33 -0.97 -8.06 7.00
CA ILE A 33 -2.09 -7.41 6.30
C ILE A 33 -2.96 -6.75 7.36
N VAL A 34 -2.86 -5.42 7.44
CA VAL A 34 -3.55 -4.59 8.45
C VAL A 34 -4.15 -3.37 7.76
N PHE A 35 -5.25 -2.85 8.28
CA PHE A 35 -5.81 -1.58 7.84
C PHE A 35 -5.69 -0.57 8.99
N THR A 36 -4.92 0.50 8.79
CA THR A 36 -4.51 1.40 9.88
C THR A 36 -4.01 2.75 9.36
N HIS A 37 -3.58 3.61 10.28
CA HIS A 37 -2.80 4.82 10.02
C HIS A 37 -1.32 4.53 10.32
N PRO A 38 -0.49 4.23 9.32
CA PRO A 38 0.85 3.70 9.56
C PRO A 38 1.81 4.69 10.21
N MET A 39 1.72 5.98 9.90
CA MET A 39 2.60 6.99 10.49
C MET A 39 2.24 7.29 11.95
N SER A 40 0.95 7.39 12.27
CA SER A 40 0.44 7.56 13.65
C SER A 40 0.56 6.28 14.49
N ASN A 41 0.87 5.13 13.84
CA ASN A 41 0.88 3.81 14.47
C ASN A 41 -0.49 3.41 15.06
N GLY A 42 -1.56 3.63 14.31
CA GLY A 42 -2.95 3.32 14.68
C GLY A 42 -3.88 4.53 14.66
N PRO A 43 -5.17 4.34 14.91
CA PRO A 43 -5.81 3.09 15.28
C PRO A 43 -5.88 2.05 14.16
N VAL A 44 -6.01 0.79 14.54
CA VAL A 44 -6.31 -0.31 13.62
C VAL A 44 -7.81 -0.35 13.35
N MET A 45 -8.19 -0.44 12.09
CA MET A 45 -9.58 -0.55 11.66
C MET A 45 -10.00 -2.02 11.44
N GLU A 46 -11.29 -2.28 11.55
CA GLU A 46 -11.85 -3.60 11.30
C GLU A 46 -11.79 -3.95 9.81
N MET A 47 -11.09 -5.00 9.44
CA MET A 47 -11.05 -5.48 8.06
C MET A 47 -12.14 -6.52 7.81
N GLY A 48 -12.93 -6.31 6.76
CA GLY A 48 -13.70 -7.39 6.15
C GLY A 48 -12.78 -8.40 5.44
N LYS A 49 -13.32 -9.59 5.14
CA LYS A 49 -12.56 -10.56 4.33
C LYS A 49 -12.25 -9.96 2.96
N PRO A 50 -10.97 -9.95 2.53
CA PRO A 50 -10.60 -9.43 1.22
C PRO A 50 -11.39 -10.06 0.07
N VAL A 51 -11.62 -9.28 -0.98
CA VAL A 51 -12.30 -9.73 -2.21
C VAL A 51 -11.33 -10.52 -3.10
N GLU A 52 -10.08 -10.07 -3.17
CA GLU A 52 -9.01 -10.71 -3.94
C GLU A 52 -7.70 -10.59 -3.15
N PHE A 53 -6.92 -11.65 -3.12
CA PHE A 53 -5.56 -11.67 -2.61
C PHE A 53 -4.75 -12.65 -3.44
N GLY A 54 -3.59 -12.21 -3.93
CA GLY A 54 -2.82 -13.03 -4.84
C GLY A 54 -1.39 -12.56 -5.05
N VAL A 55 -0.72 -13.23 -5.96
CA VAL A 55 0.61 -12.85 -6.46
C VAL A 55 0.64 -12.90 -7.99
N LEU A 56 1.24 -11.89 -8.59
CA LEU A 56 1.48 -11.80 -10.04
C LEU A 56 2.98 -12.02 -10.29
N VAL A 57 3.32 -13.00 -11.13
CA VAL A 57 4.72 -13.32 -11.49
C VAL A 57 4.80 -13.65 -12.96
N GLY A 58 5.64 -12.93 -13.71
CA GLY A 58 5.83 -13.17 -15.17
C GLY A 58 4.50 -13.13 -15.94
N GLY A 59 3.62 -12.17 -15.60
CA GLY A 59 2.32 -11.97 -16.22
C GLY A 59 1.21 -12.95 -15.78
N GLY A 60 1.52 -13.94 -14.95
CA GLY A 60 0.54 -14.91 -14.44
C GLY A 60 0.10 -14.61 -13.00
N LYS A 61 -1.20 -14.47 -12.76
CA LYS A 61 -1.80 -14.35 -11.43
C LYS A 61 -2.00 -15.71 -10.78
N THR A 62 -1.71 -15.79 -9.48
CA THR A 62 -2.02 -16.93 -8.62
C THR A 62 -2.89 -16.45 -7.47
N ASP A 63 -4.05 -17.06 -7.30
CA ASP A 63 -4.95 -16.80 -6.17
C ASP A 63 -4.33 -17.37 -4.88
N LEU A 64 -4.27 -16.52 -3.85
CA LEU A 64 -3.77 -16.84 -2.51
C LEU A 64 -4.83 -16.69 -1.41
N MET A 65 -6.10 -16.52 -1.76
CA MET A 65 -7.20 -16.34 -0.79
C MET A 65 -7.24 -17.46 0.26
N SER A 66 -6.94 -18.69 -0.15
CA SER A 66 -6.92 -19.84 0.78
C SER A 66 -5.75 -19.84 1.77
N SER A 67 -4.72 -19.02 1.53
CA SER A 67 -3.56 -18.87 2.43
C SER A 67 -3.78 -17.83 3.53
N LEU A 68 -4.82 -17.00 3.40
CA LEU A 68 -5.16 -15.99 4.40
C LEU A 68 -5.52 -16.63 5.73
N LYS A 69 -4.89 -16.14 6.78
CA LYS A 69 -5.17 -16.48 8.17
C LYS A 69 -5.66 -15.22 8.88
N GLU A 70 -6.87 -15.28 9.41
CA GLU A 70 -7.39 -14.21 10.26
C GLU A 70 -6.57 -14.13 11.55
N LYS A 71 -6.30 -12.91 11.99
CA LYS A 71 -5.67 -12.60 13.26
C LYS A 71 -6.33 -11.37 13.88
N LYS A 72 -6.02 -11.09 15.14
CA LYS A 72 -6.45 -9.86 15.81
C LYS A 72 -5.23 -8.96 16.06
N VAL A 73 -5.38 -7.68 15.73
CA VAL A 73 -4.46 -6.62 16.06
C VAL A 73 -5.28 -5.53 16.74
N ASP A 74 -4.94 -5.19 17.97
CA ASP A 74 -5.69 -4.24 18.82
C ASP A 74 -7.20 -4.56 18.90
N GLY A 75 -7.53 -5.87 18.91
CA GLY A 75 -8.91 -6.36 18.96
C GLY A 75 -9.68 -6.32 17.64
N LYS A 76 -9.09 -5.76 16.58
CA LYS A 76 -9.67 -5.68 15.23
C LYS A 76 -9.22 -6.83 14.35
N THR A 77 -10.06 -7.19 13.38
CA THR A 77 -9.72 -8.20 12.39
C THR A 77 -8.62 -7.69 11.47
N ALA A 78 -7.61 -8.50 11.28
CA ALA A 78 -6.52 -8.33 10.34
C ALA A 78 -6.17 -9.71 9.76
N TYR A 79 -5.23 -9.78 8.83
CA TYR A 79 -4.86 -11.05 8.20
C TYR A 79 -3.34 -11.21 8.17
N SER A 80 -2.91 -12.43 7.93
CA SER A 80 -1.54 -12.77 7.55
C SER A 80 -1.58 -13.88 6.50
N ALA A 81 -0.50 -14.01 5.74
CA ALA A 81 -0.33 -15.08 4.78
C ALA A 81 1.15 -15.48 4.69
N SER A 82 1.41 -16.68 4.20
CA SER A 82 2.76 -17.14 3.88
C SER A 82 2.76 -17.72 2.48
N TYR A 83 3.75 -17.34 1.68
CA TYR A 83 3.92 -17.83 0.32
C TYR A 83 5.33 -18.36 0.12
N LYS A 84 5.43 -19.60 -0.39
CA LYS A 84 6.72 -20.19 -0.75
C LYS A 84 7.06 -19.85 -2.19
N VAL A 85 8.11 -19.07 -2.39
CA VAL A 85 8.63 -18.70 -3.71
C VAL A 85 9.12 -19.95 -4.44
N LYS A 86 8.73 -20.08 -5.71
CA LYS A 86 8.99 -21.28 -6.52
C LYS A 86 9.92 -21.02 -7.69
N ARG A 87 10.11 -19.78 -8.09
CA ARG A 87 10.91 -19.40 -9.28
C ARG A 87 11.52 -18.00 -9.10
N PRO A 88 12.62 -17.68 -9.83
CA PRO A 88 13.14 -16.33 -9.91
C PRO A 88 12.15 -15.32 -10.53
N GLY A 89 12.40 -14.03 -10.32
CA GLY A 89 11.64 -12.90 -10.83
C GLY A 89 10.87 -12.16 -9.76
N ASP A 90 10.32 -11.04 -10.14
CA ASP A 90 9.57 -10.20 -9.22
C ASP A 90 8.19 -10.77 -8.93
N HIS A 91 7.88 -10.86 -7.65
CA HIS A 91 6.61 -11.31 -7.13
C HIS A 91 5.82 -10.09 -6.66
N VAL A 92 4.83 -9.67 -7.43
CA VAL A 92 3.92 -8.59 -7.07
C VAL A 92 2.77 -9.19 -6.26
N PHE A 93 2.87 -9.11 -4.93
CA PHE A 93 1.75 -9.46 -4.05
C PHE A 93 0.74 -8.34 -4.07
N TYR A 94 -0.55 -8.69 -4.06
CA TYR A 94 -1.63 -7.72 -4.19
C TYR A 94 -2.88 -8.13 -3.42
N ILE A 95 -3.66 -7.12 -2.99
CA ILE A 95 -4.91 -7.32 -2.28
C ILE A 95 -5.96 -6.30 -2.75
N ALA A 96 -7.18 -6.76 -3.02
CA ALA A 96 -8.37 -5.95 -3.09
C ALA A 96 -9.16 -6.17 -1.79
N PRO A 97 -9.18 -5.21 -0.85
CA PRO A 97 -9.90 -5.36 0.40
C PRO A 97 -11.42 -5.31 0.18
N ALA A 98 -12.18 -5.78 1.16
CA ALA A 98 -13.60 -5.45 1.26
C ALA A 98 -13.75 -3.93 1.46
N PRO A 99 -14.81 -3.31 0.90
CA PRO A 99 -15.07 -1.90 1.13
C PRO A 99 -15.23 -1.60 2.64
N TYR A 100 -14.53 -0.59 3.11
CA TYR A 100 -14.61 -0.10 4.47
C TYR A 100 -15.54 1.11 4.54
N TRP A 101 -16.44 1.15 5.52
CA TRP A 101 -17.27 2.32 5.79
C TRP A 101 -16.56 3.24 6.78
N GLU A 102 -16.23 4.47 6.33
CA GLU A 102 -15.66 5.51 7.20
C GLU A 102 -16.77 6.48 7.64
N PRO A 103 -17.25 6.35 8.88
CA PRO A 103 -18.36 7.19 9.36
C PRO A 103 -18.02 8.67 9.47
N ALA A 104 -16.74 9.02 9.74
CA ALA A 104 -16.33 10.41 9.92
C ALA A 104 -16.34 11.19 8.59
N GLU A 105 -16.07 10.49 7.48
CA GLU A 105 -16.08 11.07 6.13
C GLU A 105 -17.36 10.78 5.36
N GLU A 106 -18.24 9.93 5.89
CA GLU A 106 -19.45 9.45 5.23
C GLU A 106 -19.17 8.82 3.85
N LYS A 107 -18.04 8.09 3.73
CA LYS A 107 -17.57 7.46 2.49
C LYS A 107 -17.33 5.96 2.65
N MET A 108 -17.41 5.24 1.53
CA MET A 108 -16.84 3.89 1.40
C MET A 108 -15.41 3.99 0.89
N ILE A 109 -14.46 3.30 1.52
CA ILE A 109 -13.03 3.32 1.17
C ILE A 109 -12.62 1.94 0.65
N ILE A 110 -11.90 1.91 -0.48
CA ILE A 110 -11.31 0.69 -1.05
C ILE A 110 -9.89 0.99 -1.48
N HIS A 111 -8.90 0.46 -0.76
CA HIS A 111 -7.48 0.68 -1.02
C HIS A 111 -6.83 -0.55 -1.65
N TYR A 112 -6.86 -0.64 -2.98
CA TYR A 112 -6.17 -1.66 -3.77
C TYR A 112 -4.67 -1.54 -3.54
N THR A 113 -4.06 -2.55 -2.97
CA THR A 113 -2.69 -2.46 -2.49
C THR A 113 -1.79 -3.51 -3.12
N LYS A 114 -0.56 -3.13 -3.44
CA LYS A 114 0.48 -4.05 -3.88
C LYS A 114 1.82 -3.78 -3.21
N VAL A 115 2.66 -4.82 -3.20
CA VAL A 115 4.06 -4.77 -2.80
C VAL A 115 4.88 -5.72 -3.67
N VAL A 116 6.13 -5.37 -3.96
CA VAL A 116 7.00 -6.20 -4.79
C VAL A 116 8.09 -6.83 -3.95
N VAL A 117 8.29 -8.13 -4.14
CA VAL A 117 9.40 -8.90 -3.56
C VAL A 117 10.23 -9.49 -4.68
N ASP A 118 11.51 -9.12 -4.75
CA ASP A 118 12.46 -9.74 -5.68
C ASP A 118 12.81 -11.16 -5.20
N ALA A 119 12.72 -12.12 -6.10
CA ALA A 119 13.05 -13.49 -5.79
C ALA A 119 14.26 -13.97 -6.60
N PHE A 120 15.27 -14.42 -5.87
CA PHE A 120 16.53 -14.97 -6.41
C PHE A 120 17.30 -14.01 -7.32
N GLY A 121 17.14 -12.68 -7.13
CA GLY A 121 17.77 -11.65 -7.97
C GLY A 121 17.28 -11.65 -9.42
N GLY A 122 16.01 -11.98 -9.64
CA GLY A 122 15.45 -12.08 -10.99
C GLY A 122 15.20 -10.75 -11.67
N GLU A 123 14.97 -9.69 -10.89
CA GLU A 123 14.86 -8.28 -11.31
C GLU A 123 13.97 -8.03 -12.56
N ASP A 124 12.92 -8.84 -12.76
CA ASP A 124 12.05 -8.78 -13.94
C ASP A 124 10.57 -8.84 -13.53
N GLY A 125 9.80 -7.80 -13.88
CA GLY A 125 8.36 -7.73 -13.63
C GLY A 125 7.93 -6.80 -12.50
N TRP A 126 8.85 -6.04 -11.88
CA TRP A 126 8.53 -5.12 -10.77
C TRP A 126 7.57 -3.99 -11.15
N ASP A 127 7.47 -3.63 -12.42
CA ASP A 127 6.57 -2.60 -12.95
C ASP A 127 5.23 -3.17 -13.47
N ALA A 128 5.00 -4.47 -13.28
CA ALA A 128 3.78 -5.12 -13.73
C ALA A 128 2.54 -4.54 -13.06
N MET A 129 1.49 -4.40 -13.87
CA MET A 129 0.18 -3.92 -13.41
C MET A 129 -0.68 -5.12 -13.04
N VAL A 130 -1.29 -5.06 -11.85
CA VAL A 130 -2.28 -6.04 -11.40
C VAL A 130 -3.57 -5.92 -12.19
N GLY A 131 -3.90 -4.69 -12.63
CA GLY A 131 -5.13 -4.37 -13.34
C GLY A 131 -6.26 -3.93 -12.40
N PHE A 132 -5.90 -3.32 -11.29
CA PHE A 132 -6.88 -2.69 -10.39
C PHE A 132 -7.52 -1.45 -11.02
N PRO A 133 -8.73 -1.06 -10.56
CA PRO A 133 -9.39 0.16 -11.02
C PRO A 133 -8.53 1.42 -10.83
N VAL A 134 -7.78 1.48 -9.73
CA VAL A 134 -6.76 2.51 -9.47
C VAL A 134 -5.48 1.79 -9.05
N GLU A 135 -4.37 2.20 -9.63
CA GLU A 135 -3.08 1.54 -9.38
C GLU A 135 -1.92 2.50 -9.65
N ILE A 136 -0.85 2.41 -8.89
CA ILE A 136 0.40 3.10 -9.19
C ILE A 136 1.28 2.17 -10.03
N LYS A 137 1.61 2.61 -11.28
CA LYS A 137 2.66 1.98 -12.08
C LYS A 137 4.02 2.53 -11.64
N PRO A 138 4.90 1.72 -11.04
CA PRO A 138 6.21 2.22 -10.63
C PRO A 138 7.08 2.56 -11.85
N LEU A 139 7.83 3.66 -11.75
CA LEU A 139 8.89 4.08 -12.68
C LEU A 139 10.27 3.95 -12.04
N THR A 140 10.32 3.71 -10.76
CA THR A 140 11.50 3.34 -9.99
C THR A 140 11.24 1.96 -9.42
N ARG A 141 12.19 1.05 -9.51
CA ARG A 141 12.11 -0.29 -8.91
C ARG A 141 11.80 -0.15 -7.41
N PRO A 142 10.71 -0.78 -6.88
CA PRO A 142 10.22 -0.49 -5.54
C PRO A 142 10.95 -1.25 -4.42
N TYR A 143 12.14 -1.76 -4.69
CA TYR A 143 13.05 -2.42 -3.75
C TYR A 143 14.51 -2.13 -4.14
N GLY A 144 15.45 -2.44 -3.24
CA GLY A 144 16.88 -2.18 -3.46
C GLY A 144 17.20 -0.68 -3.53
N LEU A 145 16.49 0.11 -2.76
CA LEU A 145 16.63 1.56 -2.69
C LEU A 145 17.38 1.96 -1.42
N TRP A 146 18.20 2.99 -1.55
CA TRP A 146 18.84 3.63 -0.41
C TRP A 146 17.98 4.77 0.13
N THR A 147 18.11 5.05 1.42
CA THR A 147 17.53 6.27 2.02
C THR A 147 17.93 7.49 1.22
N GLY A 148 16.98 8.36 0.93
CA GLY A 148 17.14 9.52 0.06
C GLY A 148 16.96 9.25 -1.43
N ASN A 149 16.84 7.99 -1.88
CA ASN A 149 16.46 7.71 -3.24
C ASN A 149 15.03 8.19 -3.54
N ILE A 150 14.81 8.60 -4.77
CA ILE A 150 13.51 9.06 -5.25
C ILE A 150 12.72 7.86 -5.78
N PHE A 151 11.54 7.63 -5.20
CA PHE A 151 10.53 6.78 -5.81
C PHE A 151 9.69 7.61 -6.79
N ARG A 152 9.47 7.06 -7.97
CA ARG A 152 8.62 7.64 -9.02
C ARG A 152 7.58 6.64 -9.46
N GLY A 153 6.39 7.11 -9.73
CA GLY A 153 5.30 6.30 -10.25
C GLY A 153 4.36 7.11 -11.14
N VAL A 154 3.52 6.41 -11.87
CA VAL A 154 2.39 6.99 -12.60
C VAL A 154 1.11 6.50 -11.95
N VAL A 155 0.22 7.43 -11.61
CA VAL A 155 -1.14 7.09 -11.17
C VAL A 155 -1.94 6.65 -12.38
N MET A 156 -2.51 5.45 -12.31
CA MET A 156 -3.32 4.87 -13.39
C MET A 156 -4.75 4.63 -12.89
N ARG A 157 -5.74 4.95 -13.72
CA ARG A 157 -7.15 4.59 -13.52
C ARG A 157 -7.67 3.85 -14.74
N ASN A 158 -8.11 2.61 -14.56
CA ASN A 158 -8.57 1.75 -15.66
C ASN A 158 -7.56 1.66 -16.82
N GLY A 159 -6.26 1.68 -16.50
CA GLY A 159 -5.18 1.60 -17.49
C GLY A 159 -4.73 2.93 -18.10
N GLU A 160 -5.37 4.05 -17.77
CA GLU A 160 -5.03 5.38 -18.27
C GLU A 160 -4.39 6.24 -17.17
N PRO A 161 -3.39 7.09 -17.50
CA PRO A 161 -2.80 8.02 -16.54
C PRO A 161 -3.82 9.01 -15.96
N VAL A 162 -3.68 9.36 -14.70
CA VAL A 162 -4.53 10.37 -14.02
C VAL A 162 -3.72 11.65 -13.81
N PRO A 163 -3.93 12.69 -14.64
CA PRO A 163 -3.26 13.97 -14.45
C PRO A 163 -3.63 14.61 -13.11
N PHE A 164 -2.62 15.22 -12.45
CA PHE A 164 -2.78 16.01 -11.24
C PHE A 164 -3.42 15.27 -10.06
N ALA A 165 -3.38 13.92 -10.07
CA ALA A 165 -3.84 13.12 -8.95
C ALA A 165 -3.07 13.50 -7.68
N GLU A 166 -3.74 13.43 -6.53
CA GLU A 166 -3.09 13.53 -5.22
C GLU A 166 -2.58 12.16 -4.80
N ILE A 167 -1.38 12.17 -4.24
CA ILE A 167 -0.73 10.98 -3.68
C ILE A 167 -0.40 11.28 -2.22
N GLU A 168 -1.00 10.54 -1.34
CA GLU A 168 -0.67 10.54 0.07
C GLU A 168 0.52 9.63 0.32
N VAL A 169 1.44 10.09 1.18
CA VAL A 169 2.67 9.38 1.48
C VAL A 169 2.84 9.25 2.98
N GLU A 170 2.92 8.01 3.45
CA GLU A 170 3.17 7.72 4.86
C GLU A 170 4.32 6.73 5.08
N TYR A 171 5.02 6.95 6.18
CA TYR A 171 6.04 6.04 6.69
C TYR A 171 5.40 5.02 7.63
N LEU A 172 5.80 3.75 7.52
CA LEU A 172 5.41 2.73 8.50
C LEU A 172 6.19 2.95 9.80
N ASN A 173 5.62 3.74 10.69
CA ASN A 173 6.18 4.11 12.00
C ASN A 173 5.86 3.05 13.06
N LYS A 174 6.31 1.82 12.80
CA LYS A 174 6.03 0.69 13.68
C LYS A 174 6.57 0.94 15.09
N GLY A 175 5.67 0.86 16.09
CA GLY A 175 5.99 1.13 17.48
C GLY A 175 6.08 2.62 17.84
N GLY A 176 5.73 3.54 16.93
CA GLY A 176 5.70 4.98 17.23
C GLY A 176 7.07 5.62 17.50
N GLU A 177 8.13 5.09 16.89
CA GLU A 177 9.52 5.55 17.15
C GLU A 177 9.80 6.94 16.59
N VAL A 178 9.06 7.36 15.55
CA VAL A 178 9.22 8.67 14.91
C VAL A 178 8.17 9.62 15.48
N ALA A 179 8.61 10.74 16.05
CA ALA A 179 7.72 11.78 16.51
C ALA A 179 7.08 12.52 15.32
N ILE A 180 5.79 12.82 15.43
CA ILE A 180 5.02 13.62 14.48
C ILE A 180 4.95 15.04 15.02
N PRO A 181 5.65 16.02 14.41
CA PRO A 181 5.69 17.39 14.94
C PRO A 181 4.37 18.14 14.79
N ASP A 182 3.60 17.80 13.75
CA ASP A 182 2.33 18.44 13.37
C ASP A 182 1.57 17.50 12.42
N ASP A 183 0.26 17.63 12.31
CA ASP A 183 -0.60 16.77 11.47
C ASP A 183 -0.14 16.70 10.01
N ALA A 184 0.44 17.78 9.47
CA ALA A 184 1.00 17.79 8.12
C ALA A 184 2.20 16.84 7.90
N PHE A 185 2.80 16.31 8.97
CA PHE A 185 3.86 15.31 8.92
C PHE A 185 3.32 13.88 9.07
N ASP A 186 2.09 13.71 9.50
CA ASP A 186 1.45 12.40 9.59
C ASP A 186 1.24 11.86 8.18
N THR A 187 0.46 12.56 7.39
CA THR A 187 0.26 12.26 5.97
C THR A 187 0.86 13.38 5.12
N GLN A 188 1.88 13.06 4.32
CA GLN A 188 2.43 14.00 3.36
C GLN A 188 1.72 13.85 2.02
N VAL A 189 1.54 14.97 1.30
CA VAL A 189 0.81 14.99 0.03
C VAL A 189 1.71 15.49 -1.08
N VAL A 190 1.74 14.76 -2.20
CA VAL A 190 2.34 15.21 -3.45
C VAL A 190 1.33 15.13 -4.59
N LYS A 191 1.48 15.97 -5.61
CA LYS A 191 0.62 15.92 -6.81
C LYS A 191 1.38 15.38 -8.01
N ALA A 192 0.70 14.54 -8.78
CA ALA A 192 1.19 14.11 -10.08
C ALA A 192 1.23 15.29 -11.07
N ASP A 193 2.08 15.19 -12.06
CA ASP A 193 2.12 16.11 -13.21
C ASP A 193 0.98 15.85 -14.21
N ALA A 194 1.01 16.56 -15.35
CA ALA A 194 0.03 16.42 -16.43
C ALA A 194 0.00 15.02 -17.08
N ASN A 195 1.02 14.19 -16.85
CA ASN A 195 1.09 12.80 -17.32
C ASN A 195 0.77 11.78 -16.22
N GLY A 196 0.28 12.23 -15.07
CA GLY A 196 0.01 11.37 -13.92
C GLY A 196 1.27 10.92 -13.18
N THR A 197 2.46 11.49 -13.48
CA THR A 197 3.73 11.09 -12.86
C THR A 197 3.99 11.88 -11.59
N PHE A 198 4.42 11.19 -10.54
CA PHE A 198 4.86 11.79 -9.29
C PHE A 198 6.27 11.31 -8.91
N ALA A 199 6.89 12.03 -7.97
CA ALA A 199 8.19 11.70 -7.42
C ALA A 199 8.25 12.10 -5.94
N TYR A 200 8.88 11.26 -5.12
CA TYR A 200 9.07 11.53 -3.70
C TYR A 200 10.39 10.91 -3.21
N ALA A 201 11.18 11.68 -2.46
CA ALA A 201 12.42 11.21 -1.83
C ALA A 201 12.11 10.65 -0.43
N MET A 202 12.43 9.39 -0.19
CA MET A 202 12.21 8.73 1.10
C MET A 202 13.31 9.12 2.10
N PRO A 203 13.02 9.94 3.14
CA PRO A 203 14.07 10.53 3.99
C PRO A 203 14.62 9.59 5.06
N ARG A 204 14.00 8.43 5.29
CA ARG A 204 14.34 7.48 6.35
C ARG A 204 14.24 6.05 5.86
N ALA A 205 15.15 5.18 6.31
CA ALA A 205 15.09 3.75 6.05
C ALA A 205 13.81 3.13 6.65
N GLY A 206 13.16 2.25 5.90
CA GLY A 206 11.92 1.58 6.29
C GLY A 206 10.95 1.43 5.14
N TRP A 207 9.70 1.12 5.46
CA TRP A 207 8.60 1.00 4.51
C TRP A 207 7.87 2.32 4.36
N TRP A 208 7.59 2.67 3.12
CA TRP A 208 6.85 3.85 2.72
C TRP A 208 5.68 3.46 1.84
N ALA A 209 4.50 3.96 2.17
CA ALA A 209 3.30 3.80 1.36
C ALA A 209 3.11 5.02 0.47
N PHE A 210 2.66 4.76 -0.76
CA PHE A 210 2.19 5.77 -1.70
C PHE A 210 0.76 5.39 -2.07
N ALA A 211 -0.20 6.25 -1.76
CA ALA A 211 -1.62 6.05 -1.99
C ALA A 211 -2.15 7.10 -2.95
N ALA A 212 -2.45 6.70 -4.18
CA ALA A 212 -3.12 7.57 -5.13
C ALA A 212 -4.64 7.48 -4.93
N LEU A 213 -5.26 8.58 -4.54
CA LEU A 213 -6.69 8.64 -4.22
C LEU A 213 -7.49 9.23 -5.37
N VAL A 214 -8.61 8.60 -5.69
CA VAL A 214 -9.57 9.10 -6.68
C VAL A 214 -11.01 8.81 -6.25
N ASP A 215 -11.94 9.64 -6.72
CA ASP A 215 -13.37 9.39 -6.51
C ASP A 215 -13.80 8.06 -7.15
N GLY A 216 -14.53 7.26 -6.38
CA GLY A 216 -15.11 6.00 -6.82
C GLY A 216 -16.58 6.13 -7.23
N PRO A 217 -17.22 5.02 -7.62
CA PRO A 217 -18.66 4.99 -7.88
C PRO A 217 -19.44 5.16 -6.58
N LYS A 218 -20.68 5.63 -6.68
CA LYS A 218 -21.60 5.61 -5.53
C LYS A 218 -21.82 4.17 -5.04
N MET A 219 -21.75 3.98 -3.74
CA MET A 219 -21.90 2.68 -3.08
C MET A 219 -22.98 2.71 -2.01
N ARG A 220 -23.42 1.55 -1.53
CA ARG A 220 -24.29 1.46 -0.38
C ARG A 220 -23.46 1.26 0.88
N ASN A 221 -23.68 2.09 1.88
CA ASN A 221 -23.10 1.91 3.20
C ASN A 221 -23.84 0.79 4.00
N PRO A 222 -23.36 0.39 5.18
CA PRO A 222 -24.01 -0.63 6.00
C PRO A 222 -25.48 -0.31 6.39
N GLU A 223 -25.86 0.96 6.38
CA GLU A 223 -27.23 1.41 6.65
C GLU A 223 -28.13 1.39 5.40
N GLY A 224 -27.60 1.00 4.24
CA GLY A 224 -28.31 0.95 2.96
C GLY A 224 -28.44 2.30 2.24
N LYS A 225 -27.83 3.36 2.74
CA LYS A 225 -27.77 4.66 2.06
C LYS A 225 -26.77 4.64 0.92
N THR A 226 -27.07 5.35 -0.16
CA THR A 226 -26.13 5.60 -1.26
C THR A 226 -25.19 6.72 -0.86
N VAL A 227 -23.90 6.44 -0.80
CA VAL A 227 -22.83 7.35 -0.39
C VAL A 227 -21.72 7.42 -1.43
N ASP A 228 -20.83 8.39 -1.31
CA ASP A 228 -19.62 8.46 -2.11
C ASP A 228 -18.66 7.33 -1.76
N SER A 229 -17.76 7.03 -2.67
CA SER A 229 -16.63 6.14 -2.36
C SER A 229 -15.32 6.75 -2.83
N GLU A 230 -14.27 6.33 -2.17
CA GLU A 230 -12.89 6.63 -2.50
C GLU A 230 -12.19 5.34 -2.90
N LEU A 231 -11.48 5.40 -4.03
CA LEU A 231 -10.62 4.32 -4.48
C LEU A 231 -9.17 4.76 -4.32
N GLY A 232 -8.40 3.98 -3.58
CA GLY A 232 -6.97 4.16 -3.43
C GLY A 232 -6.20 3.11 -4.23
N GLY A 233 -5.17 3.55 -4.97
CA GLY A 233 -4.17 2.66 -5.55
C GLY A 233 -2.87 2.77 -4.76
N LEU A 234 -2.54 1.75 -3.99
CA LEU A 234 -1.42 1.78 -3.05
C LEU A 234 -0.26 0.89 -3.50
N ILE A 235 0.96 1.38 -3.24
CA ILE A 235 2.18 0.58 -3.34
C ILE A 235 3.06 0.81 -2.11
N TRP A 236 3.56 -0.28 -1.54
CA TRP A 236 4.55 -0.24 -0.48
C TRP A 236 5.96 -0.40 -1.04
N VAL A 237 6.87 0.47 -0.61
CA VAL A 237 8.26 0.58 -1.10
C VAL A 237 9.20 0.62 0.09
N ARG A 238 10.31 -0.12 0.02
CA ARG A 238 11.31 -0.12 1.09
C ARG A 238 12.62 0.52 0.64
N CYS A 239 13.19 1.35 1.52
CA CYS A 239 14.56 1.82 1.40
C CYS A 239 15.38 1.47 2.65
N ARG A 240 16.70 1.44 2.50
CA ARG A 240 17.67 1.07 3.53
C ARG A 240 18.79 2.09 3.62
N ASP A 241 19.37 2.25 4.80
CA ASP A 241 20.58 3.05 4.98
C ASP A 241 21.81 2.34 4.38
N MET A 242 22.71 3.13 3.81
CA MET A 242 24.04 2.64 3.49
C MET A 242 24.82 2.40 4.78
N VAL A 243 25.25 1.16 4.98
CA VAL A 243 26.08 0.80 6.13
C VAL A 243 27.47 0.41 5.67
N GLY A 244 28.50 0.76 6.46
CA GLY A 244 29.88 0.33 6.18
C GLY A 244 30.02 -1.20 6.25
N LYS A 245 30.93 -1.76 5.47
CA LYS A 245 31.31 -3.18 5.62
C LYS A 245 31.87 -3.39 7.02
N LYS A 246 31.36 -4.41 7.72
CA LYS A 246 31.97 -4.89 8.95
C LYS A 246 33.23 -5.71 8.66
#